data_4bdcc86c1f51937e59231615a0e30ed8
#
_entry.id   4bdcc86c1f51937e59231615a0e30ed8
#
_cell.length_a   1.000
_cell.length_b   1.000
_cell.length_c   1.000
_cell.angle_alpha   90.00
_cell.angle_beta   90.00
_cell.angle_gamma   90.00
#
_symmetry.space_group_name_H-M   'P 1'
#
loop_
_entity.id
_entity.type
_entity.pdbx_description
1 polymer ?
#
loop_
_entity_poly.entity_id
_entity_poly.type
_entity_poly.pdbx_seq_one_letter_code
_entity_poly.pdbx_strand_id
1 'polypeptide(L)'
;MKKPVNVAMVGLGFGAEFIPIYQAHPDAKVHAICRRNEAELNKAGDTFGIDQRYTEYEQVLADPEVDFVHINSPIPDHGKMTLQALDAGKHVMCTVPMSTSIEECEQIVDKVKTTGLKYMMAETVVYSREFLFVKEMYDKGEMGKIQYLSASHPQDMDGWPEYWEHMIPMHYATHVVSPVLGLTNSKAEYVSCFGSGTVREDIQKKSGNKFAVETCHIKLLDSDLSAHIWRFLYDTARQYRESIDVYGSKKSFEWTLTEDGKHVVHTAKKPEPEIPELVEVPDYAHLLPEPIRKFTQSIEDADHLSFVQGGGHGGSHPHMVNEMVSALVEDRDPWPNAVTSANWTCVGICAHQSALKGGEIVRLPEFTLK
;
A
#
# COMPACT_ATOMS: atom_id res chain seq x y z
N MET A 1 20.02 -0.23 26.69
CA MET A 1 18.83 0.41 26.09
C MET A 1 19.04 0.36 24.57
N LYS A 2 18.10 -0.18 23.83
CA LYS A 2 18.10 -0.07 22.37
C LYS A 2 17.97 1.41 22.00
N LYS A 3 18.79 1.92 21.09
CA LYS A 3 18.68 3.27 20.54
C LYS A 3 17.37 3.33 19.74
N PRO A 4 16.51 4.37 19.86
CA PRO A 4 15.35 4.47 18.99
C PRO A 4 15.79 4.55 17.52
N VAL A 5 14.98 3.97 16.62
CA VAL A 5 15.23 4.00 15.18
C VAL A 5 15.04 5.43 14.67
N ASN A 6 16.06 6.00 14.05
CA ASN A 6 16.04 7.34 13.47
C ASN A 6 15.48 7.32 12.04
N VAL A 7 14.31 7.89 11.85
CA VAL A 7 13.66 7.98 10.54
C VAL A 7 13.85 9.34 9.89
N ALA A 8 14.12 9.35 8.60
CA ALA A 8 14.01 10.53 7.75
C ALA A 8 12.75 10.44 6.89
N MET A 9 11.89 11.46 7.00
CA MET A 9 10.68 11.56 6.19
C MET A 9 10.99 12.33 4.89
N VAL A 10 10.80 11.69 3.74
CA VAL A 10 11.08 12.28 2.42
C VAL A 10 9.79 12.43 1.63
N GLY A 11 9.45 13.69 1.28
CA GLY A 11 8.15 14.05 0.71
C GLY A 11 7.11 14.29 1.81
N LEU A 12 6.75 15.57 2.03
CA LEU A 12 5.90 15.99 3.15
C LEU A 12 4.45 16.31 2.74
N GLY A 13 4.04 15.98 1.52
CA GLY A 13 2.63 16.03 1.14
C GLY A 13 1.85 15.01 1.96
N PHE A 14 1.81 13.79 1.49
CA PHE A 14 1.22 12.66 2.22
C PHE A 14 2.07 12.23 3.44
N GLY A 15 3.41 12.30 3.32
CA GLY A 15 4.33 11.85 4.37
C GLY A 15 4.19 12.57 5.72
N ALA A 16 3.65 13.79 5.75
CA ALA A 16 3.42 14.53 6.99
C ALA A 16 2.47 13.80 7.95
N GLU A 17 1.55 12.97 7.44
CA GLU A 17 0.62 12.19 8.24
C GLU A 17 1.29 11.17 9.16
N PHE A 18 2.46 10.68 8.77
CA PHE A 18 3.20 9.68 9.53
C PHE A 18 4.08 10.28 10.64
N ILE A 19 4.41 11.57 10.56
CA ILE A 19 5.31 12.24 11.50
C ILE A 19 4.82 12.09 12.96
N PRO A 20 3.56 12.44 13.31
CA PRO A 20 3.06 12.30 14.67
C PRO A 20 3.05 10.86 15.18
N ILE A 21 2.87 9.89 14.27
CA ILE A 21 2.86 8.47 14.61
C ILE A 21 4.28 8.04 15.04
N TYR A 22 5.30 8.39 14.24
CA TYR A 22 6.69 8.12 14.58
C TYR A 22 7.13 8.84 15.87
N GLN A 23 6.70 10.11 16.07
CA GLN A 23 7.01 10.87 17.27
C GLN A 23 6.41 10.28 18.54
N ALA A 24 5.24 9.64 18.42
CA ALA A 24 4.59 8.95 19.53
C ALA A 24 5.07 7.51 19.74
N HIS A 25 5.74 6.90 18.71
CA HIS A 25 6.18 5.51 18.79
C HIS A 25 7.35 5.35 19.78
N PRO A 26 7.29 4.36 20.72
CA PRO A 26 8.31 4.25 21.79
C PRO A 26 9.72 3.92 21.28
N ASP A 27 9.83 3.28 20.12
CA ASP A 27 11.10 2.82 19.53
C ASP A 27 11.53 3.61 18.29
N ALA A 28 10.86 4.74 17.96
CA ALA A 28 11.21 5.56 16.81
C ALA A 28 11.46 7.03 17.18
N LYS A 29 12.21 7.71 16.31
CA LYS A 29 12.41 9.16 16.37
C LYS A 29 12.44 9.70 14.94
N VAL A 30 11.63 10.73 14.66
CA VAL A 30 11.81 11.51 13.43
C VAL A 30 13.07 12.35 13.60
N HIS A 31 14.14 11.93 12.95
CA HIS A 31 15.42 12.60 12.98
C HIS A 31 15.48 13.76 12.00
N ALA A 32 14.98 13.54 10.77
CA ALA A 32 15.05 14.52 9.70
C ALA A 32 13.79 14.53 8.83
N ILE A 33 13.57 15.66 8.18
CA ILE A 33 12.55 15.82 7.14
C ILE A 33 13.18 16.39 5.86
N CYS A 34 12.65 15.99 4.70
CA CYS A 34 13.16 16.43 3.41
C CYS A 34 12.03 16.83 2.46
N ARG A 35 12.15 18.05 1.90
CA ARG A 35 11.24 18.59 0.90
C ARG A 35 11.94 19.71 0.09
N ARG A 36 11.82 19.70 -1.23
CA ARG A 36 12.46 20.70 -2.13
C ARG A 36 12.01 22.15 -1.89
N ASN A 37 10.74 22.36 -1.51
CA ASN A 37 10.27 23.72 -1.19
C ASN A 37 10.68 24.08 0.24
N GLU A 38 11.66 24.99 0.36
CA GLU A 38 12.26 25.39 1.63
C GLU A 38 11.25 26.06 2.59
N ALA A 39 10.33 26.87 2.08
CA ALA A 39 9.33 27.55 2.91
C ALA A 39 8.37 26.53 3.56
N GLU A 40 7.90 25.55 2.77
CA GLU A 40 7.04 24.49 3.26
C GLU A 40 7.79 23.51 4.16
N LEU A 41 9.07 23.26 3.89
CA LEU A 41 9.96 22.47 4.74
C LEU A 41 10.12 23.11 6.11
N ASN A 42 10.41 24.41 6.16
CA ASN A 42 10.57 25.15 7.40
C ASN A 42 9.26 25.19 8.18
N LYS A 43 8.13 25.45 7.51
CA LYS A 43 6.81 25.38 8.16
C LYS A 43 6.55 24.02 8.80
N ALA A 44 6.83 22.92 8.10
CA ALA A 44 6.68 21.57 8.65
C ALA A 44 7.62 21.32 9.82
N GLY A 45 8.90 21.73 9.69
CA GLY A 45 9.88 21.60 10.77
C GLY A 45 9.47 22.34 12.02
N ASP A 46 8.95 23.55 11.90
CA ASP A 46 8.46 24.35 13.04
C ASP A 46 7.21 23.73 13.67
N THR A 47 6.28 23.23 12.85
CA THR A 47 5.05 22.61 13.32
C THR A 47 5.31 21.32 14.10
N PHE A 48 6.21 20.48 13.62
CA PHE A 48 6.50 19.18 14.24
C PHE A 48 7.70 19.22 15.20
N GLY A 49 8.36 20.37 15.37
CA GLY A 49 9.52 20.50 16.24
C GLY A 49 10.74 19.70 15.75
N ILE A 50 10.98 19.68 14.44
CA ILE A 50 12.08 18.96 13.81
C ILE A 50 13.12 19.97 13.31
N ASP A 51 14.33 19.90 13.86
CA ASP A 51 15.41 20.83 13.54
C ASP A 51 16.19 20.40 12.29
N GLN A 52 16.35 19.08 12.05
CA GLN A 52 17.11 18.57 10.93
C GLN A 52 16.25 18.58 9.67
N ARG A 53 16.59 19.51 8.74
CA ARG A 53 15.79 19.81 7.54
C ARG A 53 16.67 19.81 6.30
N TYR A 54 16.25 19.09 5.27
CA TYR A 54 17.00 18.98 4.01
C TYR A 54 16.14 19.36 2.82
N THR A 55 16.70 20.15 1.89
CA THR A 55 16.05 20.43 0.61
C THR A 55 16.43 19.43 -0.47
N GLU A 56 17.54 18.70 -0.31
CA GLU A 56 18.05 17.74 -1.26
C GLU A 56 18.10 16.33 -0.65
N TYR A 57 17.69 15.34 -1.43
CA TYR A 57 17.63 13.93 -1.00
C TYR A 57 19.01 13.37 -0.64
N GLU A 58 20.04 13.75 -1.39
CA GLU A 58 21.42 13.36 -1.18
C GLU A 58 21.94 13.76 0.21
N GLN A 59 21.44 14.84 0.79
CA GLN A 59 21.79 15.27 2.14
C GLN A 59 21.23 14.30 3.19
N VAL A 60 20.00 13.79 2.98
CA VAL A 60 19.40 12.75 3.82
C VAL A 60 20.24 11.48 3.77
N LEU A 61 20.68 11.07 2.57
CA LEU A 61 21.46 9.85 2.36
C LEU A 61 22.86 9.94 2.99
N ALA A 62 23.44 11.13 3.00
CA ALA A 62 24.76 11.38 3.59
C ALA A 62 24.75 11.50 5.12
N ASP A 63 23.57 11.65 5.74
CA ASP A 63 23.45 11.79 7.20
C ASP A 63 23.66 10.43 7.90
N PRO A 64 24.74 10.27 8.69
CA PRO A 64 25.04 9.00 9.36
C PRO A 64 24.07 8.65 10.50
N GLU A 65 23.31 9.63 11.01
CA GLU A 65 22.33 9.40 12.08
C GLU A 65 20.99 8.84 11.54
N VAL A 66 20.75 8.88 10.24
CA VAL A 66 19.55 8.30 9.63
C VAL A 66 19.71 6.79 9.53
N ASP A 67 18.85 6.03 10.19
CA ASP A 67 18.81 4.58 10.14
C ASP A 67 17.96 4.09 8.95
N PHE A 68 16.77 4.73 8.73
CA PHE A 68 15.93 4.40 7.60
C PHE A 68 15.22 5.63 7.00
N VAL A 69 14.83 5.49 5.73
CA VAL A 69 14.15 6.53 4.96
C VAL A 69 12.72 6.08 4.67
N HIS A 70 11.74 6.93 5.02
CA HIS A 70 10.36 6.76 4.58
C HIS A 70 10.11 7.65 3.37
N ILE A 71 10.01 7.04 2.18
CA ILE A 71 9.86 7.72 0.89
C ILE A 71 8.37 7.90 0.58
N ASN A 72 7.96 9.18 0.43
CA ASN A 72 6.61 9.61 0.04
C ASN A 72 6.69 10.58 -1.16
N SER A 73 7.65 10.35 -2.06
CA SER A 73 7.85 11.13 -3.28
C SER A 73 6.76 10.81 -4.32
N PRO A 74 6.71 11.54 -5.44
CA PRO A 74 5.92 11.12 -6.60
C PRO A 74 6.31 9.73 -7.09
N ILE A 75 5.31 8.93 -7.48
CA ILE A 75 5.44 7.52 -7.86
C ILE A 75 6.58 7.22 -8.85
N PRO A 76 6.80 8.03 -9.91
CA PRO A 76 7.90 7.77 -10.86
C PRO A 76 9.31 7.77 -10.23
N ASP A 77 9.47 8.37 -9.05
CA ASP A 77 10.76 8.46 -8.36
C ASP A 77 11.00 7.30 -7.36
N HIS A 78 9.99 6.48 -7.05
CA HIS A 78 10.05 5.47 -5.99
C HIS A 78 11.21 4.49 -6.16
N GLY A 79 11.32 3.84 -7.34
CA GLY A 79 12.35 2.85 -7.61
C GLY A 79 13.75 3.44 -7.49
N LYS A 80 14.00 4.56 -8.19
CA LYS A 80 15.29 5.26 -8.15
C LYS A 80 15.68 5.69 -6.74
N MET A 81 14.77 6.34 -6.01
CA MET A 81 15.07 6.83 -4.66
C MET A 81 15.30 5.67 -3.67
N THR A 82 14.55 4.58 -3.81
CA THR A 82 14.77 3.35 -3.03
C THR A 82 16.17 2.79 -3.25
N LEU A 83 16.60 2.65 -4.51
CA LEU A 83 17.92 2.15 -4.84
C LEU A 83 19.03 3.02 -4.27
N GLN A 84 18.89 4.36 -4.38
CA GLN A 84 19.82 5.32 -3.81
C GLN A 84 19.94 5.18 -2.28
N ALA A 85 18.81 5.00 -1.57
CA ALA A 85 18.82 4.80 -0.12
C ALA A 85 19.50 3.50 0.29
N LEU A 86 19.20 2.39 -0.40
CA LEU A 86 19.85 1.11 -0.16
C LEU A 86 21.35 1.17 -0.46
N ASP A 87 21.78 1.90 -1.51
CA ASP A 87 23.20 2.12 -1.82
C ASP A 87 23.91 2.94 -0.73
N ALA A 88 23.20 3.86 -0.08
CA ALA A 88 23.70 4.65 1.04
C ALA A 88 23.65 3.91 2.38
N GLY A 89 23.29 2.62 2.40
CA GLY A 89 23.21 1.80 3.60
C GLY A 89 22.00 2.07 4.49
N LYS A 90 20.93 2.68 3.95
CA LYS A 90 19.70 2.98 4.69
C LYS A 90 18.65 1.90 4.44
N HIS A 91 17.93 1.52 5.51
CA HIS A 91 16.67 0.77 5.36
C HIS A 91 15.61 1.65 4.70
N VAL A 92 14.59 1.06 4.06
CA VAL A 92 13.59 1.81 3.30
C VAL A 92 12.18 1.36 3.61
N MET A 93 11.28 2.31 3.84
CA MET A 93 9.85 2.17 3.64
C MET A 93 9.43 3.12 2.51
N CYS A 94 8.75 2.62 1.49
CA CYS A 94 8.32 3.44 0.36
C CYS A 94 6.80 3.30 0.16
N THR A 95 6.11 4.42 -0.08
CA THR A 95 4.69 4.38 -0.46
C THR A 95 4.50 3.59 -1.76
N VAL A 96 3.28 3.16 -1.97
CA VAL A 96 2.89 2.32 -3.12
C VAL A 96 2.85 3.11 -4.44
N PRO A 97 3.09 2.40 -5.54
CA PRO A 97 3.71 1.09 -5.71
C PRO A 97 5.22 1.13 -5.47
N MET A 98 5.87 -0.04 -5.37
CA MET A 98 7.33 -0.13 -5.23
C MET A 98 8.09 0.59 -6.34
N SER A 99 7.61 0.44 -7.58
CA SER A 99 8.10 1.08 -8.80
C SER A 99 7.05 0.97 -9.90
N THR A 100 7.29 1.57 -11.05
CA THR A 100 6.52 1.39 -12.29
C THR A 100 7.29 0.55 -13.34
N SER A 101 8.43 -0.06 -12.96
CA SER A 101 9.29 -0.88 -13.80
C SER A 101 9.59 -2.23 -13.15
N ILE A 102 9.51 -3.31 -13.93
CA ILE A 102 9.88 -4.66 -13.47
C ILE A 102 11.38 -4.69 -13.14
N GLU A 103 12.20 -4.06 -13.96
CA GLU A 103 13.66 -4.03 -13.81
C GLU A 103 14.08 -3.33 -12.50
N GLU A 104 13.40 -2.24 -12.12
CA GLU A 104 13.66 -1.59 -10.84
C GLU A 104 13.21 -2.47 -9.66
N CYS A 105 12.08 -3.18 -9.78
CA CYS A 105 11.66 -4.14 -8.76
C CYS A 105 12.71 -5.25 -8.56
N GLU A 106 13.25 -5.80 -9.66
CA GLU A 106 14.35 -6.79 -9.62
C GLU A 106 15.60 -6.23 -8.94
N GLN A 107 16.04 -5.02 -9.33
CA GLN A 107 17.20 -4.35 -8.74
C GLN A 107 17.02 -4.09 -7.24
N ILE A 108 15.83 -3.69 -6.79
CA ILE A 108 15.55 -3.47 -5.37
C ILE A 108 15.63 -4.78 -4.59
N VAL A 109 15.01 -5.86 -5.10
CA VAL A 109 15.09 -7.19 -4.47
C VAL A 109 16.52 -7.67 -4.37
N ASP A 110 17.31 -7.56 -5.45
CA ASP A 110 18.72 -7.96 -5.47
C ASP A 110 19.58 -7.11 -4.52
N LYS A 111 19.28 -5.81 -4.42
CA LYS A 111 19.98 -4.92 -3.48
C LYS A 111 19.66 -5.29 -2.02
N VAL A 112 18.39 -5.53 -1.68
CA VAL A 112 17.98 -6.01 -0.34
C VAL A 112 18.66 -7.34 -0.02
N LYS A 113 18.68 -8.28 -0.97
CA LYS A 113 19.35 -9.58 -0.82
C LYS A 113 20.85 -9.45 -0.54
N THR A 114 21.54 -8.58 -1.26
CA THR A 114 23.00 -8.45 -1.19
C THR A 114 23.47 -7.62 0.00
N THR A 115 22.67 -6.65 0.45
CA THR A 115 23.02 -5.77 1.57
C THR A 115 22.51 -6.24 2.92
N GLY A 116 21.44 -7.05 2.95
CA GLY A 116 20.72 -7.42 4.18
C GLY A 116 19.86 -6.29 4.75
N LEU A 117 19.79 -5.14 4.04
CA LEU A 117 18.93 -4.03 4.45
C LEU A 117 17.45 -4.41 4.33
N LYS A 118 16.62 -3.76 5.12
CA LYS A 118 15.17 -4.02 5.11
C LYS A 118 14.47 -3.06 4.16
N TYR A 119 13.52 -3.59 3.41
CA TYR A 119 12.60 -2.83 2.57
C TYR A 119 11.16 -3.23 2.86
N MET A 120 10.28 -2.23 2.99
CA MET A 120 8.84 -2.41 3.12
C MET A 120 8.13 -1.49 2.13
N MET A 121 7.18 -2.03 1.37
CA MET A 121 6.21 -1.19 0.67
C MET A 121 5.09 -0.80 1.64
N ALA A 122 4.83 0.49 1.80
CA ALA A 122 3.80 1.00 2.69
C ALA A 122 2.40 0.80 2.06
N GLU A 123 1.96 -0.45 2.00
CA GLU A 123 0.66 -0.83 1.46
C GLU A 123 -0.42 -0.75 2.54
N THR A 124 -1.29 0.23 2.41
CA THR A 124 -2.28 0.58 3.43
C THR A 124 -3.38 -0.46 3.60
N VAL A 125 -3.86 -1.05 2.52
CA VAL A 125 -5.05 -1.93 2.55
C VAL A 125 -4.86 -3.16 3.41
N VAL A 126 -3.66 -3.77 3.40
CA VAL A 126 -3.38 -4.97 4.21
C VAL A 126 -3.20 -4.69 5.70
N TYR A 127 -3.24 -3.42 6.08
CA TYR A 127 -3.25 -2.95 7.46
C TYR A 127 -4.53 -2.21 7.83
N SER A 128 -5.49 -2.08 6.91
CA SER A 128 -6.79 -1.52 7.21
C SER A 128 -7.57 -2.41 8.17
N ARG A 129 -8.43 -1.80 8.99
CA ARG A 129 -9.27 -2.55 9.94
C ARG A 129 -10.14 -3.60 9.26
N GLU A 130 -10.59 -3.32 8.05
CA GLU A 130 -11.42 -4.21 7.27
C GLU A 130 -10.63 -5.45 6.83
N PHE A 131 -9.41 -5.26 6.34
CA PHE A 131 -8.54 -6.38 5.98
C PHE A 131 -8.15 -7.20 7.22
N LEU A 132 -7.83 -6.54 8.33
CA LEU A 132 -7.51 -7.22 9.60
C LEU A 132 -8.70 -8.06 10.10
N PHE A 133 -9.93 -7.56 9.95
CA PHE A 133 -11.13 -8.31 10.29
C PHE A 133 -11.30 -9.56 9.42
N VAL A 134 -11.15 -9.41 8.11
CA VAL A 134 -11.22 -10.55 7.18
C VAL A 134 -10.09 -11.56 7.45
N LYS A 135 -8.89 -11.05 7.71
CA LYS A 135 -7.72 -11.87 8.06
C LYS A 135 -7.93 -12.65 9.35
N GLU A 136 -8.51 -12.03 10.37
CA GLU A 136 -8.88 -12.69 11.63
C GLU A 136 -9.87 -13.84 11.40
N MET A 137 -10.94 -13.60 10.62
CA MET A 137 -11.90 -14.64 10.25
C MET A 137 -11.24 -15.79 9.47
N TYR A 138 -10.33 -15.45 8.54
CA TYR A 138 -9.57 -16.43 7.76
C TYR A 138 -8.68 -17.28 8.65
N ASP A 139 -7.88 -16.68 9.52
CA ASP A 139 -6.94 -17.35 10.42
C ASP A 139 -7.63 -18.24 11.44
N LYS A 140 -8.83 -17.85 11.89
CA LYS A 140 -9.70 -18.69 12.76
C LYS A 140 -10.38 -19.85 12.02
N GLY A 141 -10.23 -19.92 10.68
CA GLY A 141 -10.88 -20.94 9.84
C GLY A 141 -12.41 -20.78 9.74
N GLU A 142 -12.93 -19.61 10.11
CA GLU A 142 -14.37 -19.33 10.09
C GLU A 142 -14.93 -19.29 8.67
N MET A 143 -14.12 -18.86 7.69
CA MET A 143 -14.53 -18.81 6.29
C MET A 143 -14.59 -20.18 5.61
N GLY A 144 -13.99 -21.21 6.23
CA GLY A 144 -13.85 -22.52 5.62
C GLY A 144 -12.85 -22.51 4.46
N LYS A 145 -13.10 -23.29 3.40
CA LYS A 145 -12.28 -23.25 2.20
C LYS A 145 -12.63 -21.98 1.41
N ILE A 146 -11.63 -21.15 1.14
CA ILE A 146 -11.81 -20.00 0.22
C ILE A 146 -12.04 -20.54 -1.18
N GLN A 147 -13.01 -19.97 -1.89
CA GLN A 147 -13.40 -20.39 -3.25
C GLN A 147 -13.07 -19.28 -4.29
N TYR A 148 -13.17 -18.01 -3.87
CA TYR A 148 -12.97 -16.89 -4.78
C TYR A 148 -12.64 -15.62 -4.00
N LEU A 149 -11.84 -14.74 -4.65
CA LEU A 149 -11.41 -13.45 -4.15
C LEU A 149 -11.69 -12.39 -5.21
N SER A 150 -12.18 -11.23 -4.80
CA SER A 150 -12.22 -10.06 -5.68
C SER A 150 -11.87 -8.78 -4.95
N ALA A 151 -11.41 -7.78 -5.71
CA ALA A 151 -11.10 -6.47 -5.17
C ALA A 151 -11.32 -5.38 -6.22
N SER A 152 -11.64 -4.18 -5.75
CA SER A 152 -11.81 -3.02 -6.62
C SER A 152 -11.27 -1.76 -5.95
N HIS A 153 -10.65 -0.89 -6.77
CA HIS A 153 -10.22 0.42 -6.33
C HIS A 153 -10.63 1.48 -7.36
N PRO A 154 -11.90 1.89 -7.36
CA PRO A 154 -12.36 3.08 -8.05
C PRO A 154 -11.83 4.32 -7.36
N GLN A 155 -11.16 5.18 -8.12
CA GLN A 155 -10.62 6.46 -7.63
C GLN A 155 -10.52 7.45 -8.78
N ASP A 156 -11.14 8.62 -8.63
CA ASP A 156 -11.01 9.71 -9.58
C ASP A 156 -9.85 10.63 -9.15
N MET A 157 -8.89 10.82 -10.05
CA MET A 157 -7.70 11.62 -9.83
C MET A 157 -7.79 13.03 -10.43
N ASP A 158 -8.96 13.45 -10.89
CA ASP A 158 -9.16 14.82 -11.38
C ASP A 158 -8.90 15.83 -10.26
N GLY A 159 -8.03 16.82 -10.56
CA GLY A 159 -7.62 17.83 -9.58
C GLY A 159 -6.45 17.41 -8.66
N TRP A 160 -5.94 16.20 -8.80
CA TRP A 160 -4.74 15.76 -8.10
C TRP A 160 -3.45 16.29 -8.78
N PRO A 161 -2.27 16.19 -8.14
CA PRO A 161 -1.00 16.61 -8.75
C PRO A 161 -0.77 16.00 -10.13
N GLU A 162 -0.21 16.78 -11.06
CA GLU A 162 -0.08 16.46 -12.49
C GLU A 162 0.55 15.09 -12.77
N TYR A 163 1.47 14.61 -11.93
CA TYR A 163 2.10 13.30 -12.15
C TYR A 163 1.09 12.14 -12.19
N TRP A 164 -0.10 12.28 -11.60
CA TRP A 164 -1.17 11.29 -11.68
C TRP A 164 -1.74 11.15 -13.09
N GLU A 165 -1.72 12.22 -13.89
CA GLU A 165 -2.20 12.19 -15.26
C GLU A 165 -1.33 11.33 -16.19
N HIS A 166 -0.11 10.98 -15.75
CA HIS A 166 0.80 10.06 -16.42
C HIS A 166 0.64 8.59 -15.97
N MET A 167 -0.22 8.33 -14.99
CA MET A 167 -0.38 6.99 -14.42
C MET A 167 -1.36 6.15 -15.24
N ILE A 168 -0.99 4.89 -15.38
CA ILE A 168 -1.84 3.84 -15.95
C ILE A 168 -2.63 3.19 -14.80
N PRO A 169 -3.93 2.89 -14.95
CA PRO A 169 -4.72 2.33 -13.85
C PRO A 169 -4.07 1.13 -13.17
N MET A 170 -3.61 0.13 -13.92
CA MET A 170 -2.97 -1.06 -13.34
C MET A 170 -1.57 -0.81 -12.79
N HIS A 171 -0.84 0.24 -13.18
CA HIS A 171 0.44 0.58 -12.54
C HIS A 171 0.25 1.10 -11.08
N TYR A 172 -0.98 1.46 -10.72
CA TYR A 172 -1.36 1.82 -9.35
C TYR A 172 -2.41 0.84 -8.80
N ALA A 173 -2.15 -0.45 -8.91
CA ALA A 173 -3.10 -1.51 -8.54
C ALA A 173 -2.75 -2.24 -7.24
N THR A 174 -1.71 -1.83 -6.51
CA THR A 174 -1.29 -2.55 -5.29
C THR A 174 -2.39 -2.65 -4.25
N HIS A 175 -3.25 -1.63 -4.11
CA HIS A 175 -4.38 -1.63 -3.19
C HIS A 175 -5.46 -2.70 -3.48
N VAL A 176 -5.52 -3.24 -4.70
CA VAL A 176 -6.43 -4.35 -5.04
C VAL A 176 -5.71 -5.68 -5.17
N VAL A 177 -4.40 -5.64 -5.45
CA VAL A 177 -3.55 -6.83 -5.54
C VAL A 177 -3.17 -7.34 -4.16
N SER A 178 -2.77 -6.43 -3.28
CA SER A 178 -2.26 -6.78 -1.96
C SER A 178 -3.27 -7.54 -1.10
N PRO A 179 -4.56 -7.15 -0.99
CA PRO A 179 -5.47 -7.87 -0.12
C PRO A 179 -5.81 -9.26 -0.64
N VAL A 180 -5.93 -9.46 -1.97
CA VAL A 180 -6.27 -10.77 -2.53
C VAL A 180 -5.10 -11.76 -2.46
N LEU A 181 -3.86 -11.30 -2.53
CA LEU A 181 -2.69 -12.15 -2.35
C LEU A 181 -2.27 -12.26 -0.87
N GLY A 182 -2.34 -11.15 -0.14
CA GLY A 182 -1.94 -11.06 1.26
C GLY A 182 -2.80 -11.89 2.21
N LEU A 183 -4.10 -12.02 1.94
CA LEU A 183 -5.00 -12.82 2.79
C LEU A 183 -4.51 -14.26 2.96
N THR A 184 -4.08 -14.89 1.87
CA THR A 184 -3.59 -16.27 1.85
C THR A 184 -2.07 -16.37 1.88
N ASN A 185 -1.37 -15.23 2.00
CA ASN A 185 0.09 -15.12 1.90
C ASN A 185 0.65 -15.77 0.62
N SER A 186 -0.08 -15.62 -0.49
CA SER A 186 0.26 -16.17 -1.81
C SER A 186 1.00 -15.15 -2.68
N LYS A 187 1.54 -15.64 -3.79
CA LYS A 187 2.06 -14.84 -4.90
C LYS A 187 1.19 -15.01 -6.13
N ALA A 188 1.22 -14.06 -7.04
CA ALA A 188 0.64 -14.25 -8.37
C ALA A 188 1.59 -15.07 -9.23
N GLU A 189 1.04 -16.02 -10.00
CA GLU A 189 1.77 -16.82 -10.99
C GLU A 189 1.67 -16.21 -12.39
N TYR A 190 0.45 -15.85 -12.81
CA TYR A 190 0.18 -15.18 -14.07
C TYR A 190 -1.11 -14.36 -14.00
N VAL A 191 -1.26 -13.48 -14.96
CA VAL A 191 -2.43 -12.61 -15.12
C VAL A 191 -3.01 -12.67 -16.51
N SER A 192 -4.32 -12.36 -16.63
CA SER A 192 -5.01 -12.05 -17.88
C SER A 192 -5.87 -10.82 -17.65
N CYS A 193 -5.66 -9.76 -18.44
CA CYS A 193 -6.28 -8.46 -18.23
C CYS A 193 -6.87 -7.89 -19.51
N PHE A 194 -8.01 -7.23 -19.39
CA PHE A 194 -8.68 -6.53 -20.48
C PHE A 194 -8.82 -5.04 -20.14
N GLY A 195 -8.52 -4.20 -21.11
CA GLY A 195 -8.89 -2.80 -21.08
C GLY A 195 -10.33 -2.60 -21.52
N SER A 196 -11.04 -1.70 -20.89
CA SER A 196 -12.44 -1.37 -21.16
C SER A 196 -12.64 0.13 -21.25
N GLY A 197 -13.54 0.55 -22.13
CA GLY A 197 -13.84 1.96 -22.37
C GLY A 197 -12.68 2.74 -22.95
N THR A 198 -12.85 4.04 -23.04
CA THR A 198 -11.84 4.96 -23.60
C THR A 198 -11.75 6.17 -22.68
N VAL A 199 -10.59 6.42 -22.11
CA VAL A 199 -10.31 7.61 -21.32
C VAL A 199 -10.17 8.84 -22.23
N ARG A 200 -10.42 10.04 -21.73
CA ARG A 200 -10.34 11.28 -22.51
C ARG A 200 -8.95 11.51 -23.12
N GLU A 201 -8.92 12.26 -24.22
CA GLU A 201 -7.75 12.37 -25.10
C GLU A 201 -6.52 13.00 -24.43
N ASP A 202 -6.71 13.97 -23.53
CA ASP A 202 -5.63 14.62 -22.79
C ASP A 202 -4.90 13.63 -21.87
N ILE A 203 -5.63 12.78 -21.15
CA ILE A 203 -5.06 11.72 -20.31
C ILE A 203 -4.39 10.65 -21.18
N GLN A 204 -4.98 10.27 -22.32
CA GLN A 204 -4.34 9.33 -23.24
C GLN A 204 -2.95 9.84 -23.70
N LYS A 205 -2.85 11.12 -24.04
CA LYS A 205 -1.57 11.74 -24.48
C LYS A 205 -0.51 11.73 -23.38
N LYS A 206 -0.91 11.95 -22.13
CA LYS A 206 0.01 12.02 -20.99
C LYS A 206 0.41 10.64 -20.48
N SER A 207 -0.55 9.74 -20.31
CA SER A 207 -0.30 8.39 -19.75
C SER A 207 0.17 7.36 -20.78
N GLY A 208 -0.09 7.59 -22.07
CA GLY A 208 0.09 6.58 -23.13
C GLY A 208 -0.94 5.46 -23.09
N ASN A 209 -1.91 5.51 -22.20
CA ASN A 209 -2.96 4.50 -22.03
C ASN A 209 -4.30 4.99 -22.57
N LYS A 210 -5.00 4.13 -23.33
CA LYS A 210 -6.32 4.45 -23.89
C LYS A 210 -7.50 3.96 -23.03
N PHE A 211 -7.27 3.04 -22.12
CA PHE A 211 -8.34 2.39 -21.38
C PHE A 211 -8.81 3.23 -20.20
N ALA A 212 -10.12 3.41 -20.04
CA ALA A 212 -10.70 4.05 -18.87
C ALA A 212 -10.64 3.11 -17.65
N VAL A 213 -10.93 1.82 -17.86
CA VAL A 213 -10.91 0.78 -16.82
C VAL A 213 -10.05 -0.39 -17.29
N GLU A 214 -9.33 -0.99 -16.37
CA GLU A 214 -8.65 -2.27 -16.61
C GLU A 214 -9.17 -3.30 -15.60
N THR A 215 -9.52 -4.51 -16.12
CA THR A 215 -10.05 -5.63 -15.34
C THR A 215 -9.15 -6.84 -15.53
N CYS A 216 -8.70 -7.40 -14.41
CA CYS A 216 -7.65 -8.40 -14.41
C CYS A 216 -8.05 -9.64 -13.61
N HIS A 217 -7.81 -10.82 -14.14
CA HIS A 217 -7.80 -12.10 -13.42
C HIS A 217 -6.37 -12.46 -13.06
N ILE A 218 -6.17 -12.84 -11.80
CA ILE A 218 -4.90 -13.26 -11.22
C ILE A 218 -4.98 -14.74 -10.88
N LYS A 219 -4.06 -15.55 -11.34
CA LYS A 219 -3.87 -16.92 -10.86
C LYS A 219 -2.88 -16.90 -9.71
N LEU A 220 -3.27 -17.45 -8.57
CA LEU A 220 -2.39 -17.57 -7.41
C LEU A 220 -1.44 -18.76 -7.59
N LEU A 221 -0.17 -18.55 -7.24
CA LEU A 221 0.89 -19.56 -7.34
C LEU A 221 0.62 -20.72 -6.36
N ASP A 222 0.84 -21.95 -6.82
CA ASP A 222 0.67 -23.18 -6.04
C ASP A 222 -0.70 -23.31 -5.35
N SER A 223 -1.74 -22.76 -5.95
CA SER A 223 -3.09 -22.69 -5.40
C SER A 223 -4.15 -23.04 -6.47
N ASP A 224 -5.31 -23.54 -6.04
CA ASP A 224 -6.49 -23.66 -6.91
C ASP A 224 -7.28 -22.33 -7.02
N LEU A 225 -6.87 -21.30 -6.27
CA LEU A 225 -7.55 -20.01 -6.25
C LEU A 225 -7.18 -19.13 -7.44
N SER A 226 -8.12 -18.29 -7.80
CA SER A 226 -7.93 -17.11 -8.65
C SER A 226 -8.63 -15.92 -8.02
N ALA A 227 -8.17 -14.71 -8.37
CA ALA A 227 -8.77 -13.47 -7.95
C ALA A 227 -9.15 -12.61 -9.15
N HIS A 228 -10.16 -11.77 -8.98
CA HIS A 228 -10.53 -10.76 -9.96
C HIS A 228 -10.36 -9.37 -9.36
N ILE A 229 -9.66 -8.50 -10.07
CA ILE A 229 -9.46 -7.11 -9.67
C ILE A 229 -9.81 -6.15 -10.80
N TRP A 230 -10.21 -4.93 -10.44
CA TRP A 230 -10.38 -3.87 -11.44
C TRP A 230 -10.05 -2.50 -10.86
N ARG A 231 -9.60 -1.61 -11.76
CA ARG A 231 -9.08 -0.29 -11.43
C ARG A 231 -9.44 0.73 -12.50
N PHE A 232 -9.74 1.97 -12.08
CA PHE A 232 -9.72 3.16 -12.93
C PHE A 232 -9.14 4.36 -12.16
N LEU A 233 -8.75 5.40 -12.91
CA LEU A 233 -8.20 6.64 -12.36
C LEU A 233 -8.97 7.88 -12.83
N TYR A 234 -9.69 7.79 -13.96
CA TYR A 234 -10.37 8.91 -14.62
C TYR A 234 -11.64 8.46 -15.34
N ASP A 235 -12.51 9.42 -15.63
CA ASP A 235 -13.68 9.29 -16.52
C ASP A 235 -14.68 8.19 -16.11
N THR A 236 -14.74 7.85 -14.83
CA THR A 236 -15.70 6.85 -14.33
C THR A 236 -16.36 7.35 -13.06
N ALA A 237 -17.67 7.67 -13.15
CA ALA A 237 -18.44 8.20 -12.04
C ALA A 237 -18.69 7.13 -10.96
N ARG A 238 -17.80 7.06 -9.97
CA ARG A 238 -17.86 6.13 -8.84
C ARG A 238 -17.18 6.76 -7.61
N GLN A 239 -17.87 6.74 -6.47
CA GLN A 239 -17.26 7.10 -5.19
C GLN A 239 -16.01 6.24 -4.91
N TYR A 240 -15.05 6.80 -4.22
CA TYR A 240 -13.85 6.08 -3.76
C TYR A 240 -14.21 4.77 -3.05
N ARG A 241 -13.45 3.72 -3.29
CA ARG A 241 -13.54 2.43 -2.61
C ARG A 241 -12.20 1.71 -2.74
N GLU A 242 -11.66 1.27 -1.62
CA GLU A 242 -10.66 0.21 -1.56
C GLU A 242 -11.36 -1.02 -1.01
N SER A 243 -11.23 -2.19 -1.64
CA SER A 243 -12.03 -3.32 -1.18
C SER A 243 -11.38 -4.66 -1.39
N ILE A 244 -11.80 -5.60 -0.55
CA ILE A 244 -11.68 -7.03 -0.78
C ILE A 244 -13.03 -7.68 -0.51
N ASP A 245 -13.48 -8.53 -1.44
CA ASP A 245 -14.62 -9.42 -1.26
C ASP A 245 -14.10 -10.86 -1.25
N VAL A 246 -14.47 -11.63 -0.22
CA VAL A 246 -13.94 -12.99 0.01
C VAL A 246 -15.08 -13.98 0.13
N TYR A 247 -15.08 -14.99 -0.72
CA TYR A 247 -16.13 -16.00 -0.75
C TYR A 247 -15.59 -17.36 -0.26
N GLY A 248 -16.01 -17.73 0.93
CA GLY A 248 -15.65 -18.99 1.58
C GLY A 248 -16.79 -20.00 1.63
N SER A 249 -16.47 -21.25 1.91
CA SER A 249 -17.47 -22.35 1.97
C SER A 249 -18.37 -22.31 3.22
N LYS A 250 -17.99 -21.54 4.25
CA LYS A 250 -18.76 -21.37 5.50
C LYS A 250 -19.22 -19.96 5.71
N LYS A 251 -18.31 -18.98 5.54
CA LYS A 251 -18.60 -17.55 5.58
C LYS A 251 -17.97 -16.84 4.42
N SER A 252 -18.60 -15.74 4.00
CA SER A 252 -18.10 -14.80 3.00
C SER A 252 -18.14 -13.39 3.57
N PHE A 253 -17.30 -12.52 3.07
CA PHE A 253 -17.26 -11.09 3.43
C PHE A 253 -17.37 -10.26 2.17
N GLU A 254 -18.25 -9.27 2.17
CA GLU A 254 -18.37 -8.27 1.12
C GLU A 254 -18.15 -6.88 1.70
N TRP A 255 -17.24 -6.15 1.07
CA TRP A 255 -16.95 -4.78 1.43
C TRP A 255 -18.11 -3.86 1.06
N THR A 256 -18.36 -2.85 1.88
CA THR A 256 -19.43 -1.87 1.62
C THR A 256 -19.32 -1.25 0.22
N LEU A 257 -20.48 -0.90 -0.36
CA LEU A 257 -20.55 -0.22 -1.66
C LEU A 257 -20.32 1.30 -1.58
N THR A 258 -20.54 1.91 -0.42
CA THR A 258 -20.42 3.35 -0.17
C THR A 258 -19.55 3.58 1.06
N GLU A 259 -18.89 4.72 1.17
CA GLU A 259 -17.99 5.04 2.30
C GLU A 259 -18.70 4.95 3.65
N ASP A 260 -19.98 5.39 3.72
CA ASP A 260 -20.79 5.36 4.95
C ASP A 260 -21.58 4.06 5.13
N GLY A 261 -21.36 3.06 4.26
CA GLY A 261 -22.10 1.81 4.30
C GLY A 261 -21.54 0.83 5.34
N LYS A 262 -22.28 -0.26 5.54
CA LYS A 262 -21.81 -1.38 6.37
C LYS A 262 -21.32 -2.52 5.50
N HIS A 263 -20.32 -3.23 6.00
CA HIS A 263 -19.85 -4.47 5.40
C HIS A 263 -20.86 -5.59 5.65
N VAL A 264 -20.80 -6.63 4.83
CA VAL A 264 -21.71 -7.77 4.92
C VAL A 264 -20.94 -9.05 5.15
N VAL A 265 -21.36 -9.82 6.15
CA VAL A 265 -20.92 -11.19 6.37
C VAL A 265 -22.07 -12.13 6.04
N HIS A 266 -21.80 -13.06 5.12
CA HIS A 266 -22.72 -14.14 4.78
C HIS A 266 -22.30 -15.41 5.52
N THR A 267 -23.26 -16.14 6.10
CA THR A 267 -23.02 -17.42 6.79
C THR A 267 -23.87 -18.51 6.16
N ALA A 268 -23.22 -19.49 5.57
CA ALA A 268 -23.90 -20.61 4.96
C ALA A 268 -24.61 -21.46 6.02
N LYS A 269 -25.93 -21.52 5.97
CA LYS A 269 -26.79 -22.37 6.81
C LYS A 269 -27.46 -23.42 5.93
N LYS A 270 -27.16 -24.68 6.19
CA LYS A 270 -27.83 -25.78 5.50
C LYS A 270 -28.66 -26.60 6.52
N PRO A 271 -29.92 -26.88 6.23
CA PRO A 271 -30.69 -26.63 4.99
C PRO A 271 -31.38 -25.26 4.90
N GLU A 272 -31.21 -24.37 5.89
CA GLU A 272 -31.85 -23.06 5.92
C GLU A 272 -31.19 -22.06 4.97
N PRO A 273 -31.93 -21.02 4.53
CA PRO A 273 -31.35 -19.94 3.75
C PRO A 273 -30.23 -19.22 4.50
N GLU A 274 -29.28 -18.73 3.76
CA GLU A 274 -28.24 -17.83 4.24
C GLU A 274 -28.86 -16.54 4.82
N ILE A 275 -28.29 -16.07 5.94
CA ILE A 275 -28.67 -14.80 6.55
C ILE A 275 -27.48 -13.85 6.46
N PRO A 276 -27.58 -12.76 5.67
CA PRO A 276 -26.57 -11.74 5.65
C PRO A 276 -26.60 -10.92 6.95
N GLU A 277 -25.42 -10.63 7.48
CA GLU A 277 -25.21 -9.80 8.67
C GLU A 277 -24.48 -8.52 8.28
N LEU A 278 -25.03 -7.37 8.67
CA LEU A 278 -24.34 -6.08 8.54
C LEU A 278 -23.39 -5.91 9.70
N VAL A 279 -22.11 -5.78 9.42
CA VAL A 279 -21.05 -5.75 10.45
C VAL A 279 -20.36 -4.38 10.49
N GLU A 280 -19.99 -3.98 11.69
CA GLU A 280 -19.04 -2.93 11.96
C GLU A 280 -17.72 -3.59 12.36
N VAL A 281 -16.63 -3.17 11.71
CA VAL A 281 -15.31 -3.74 11.99
C VAL A 281 -14.62 -2.98 13.12
N PRO A 282 -13.94 -3.67 14.05
CA PRO A 282 -13.18 -3.01 15.13
C PRO A 282 -11.96 -2.26 14.58
N ASP A 283 -11.44 -1.31 15.33
CA ASP A 283 -10.29 -0.49 14.94
C ASP A 283 -8.93 -1.19 15.08
N TYR A 284 -8.88 -2.35 15.71
CA TYR A 284 -7.65 -3.13 15.98
C TYR A 284 -6.53 -2.35 16.70
N ALA A 285 -6.85 -1.24 17.33
CA ALA A 285 -5.89 -0.43 18.09
C ALA A 285 -5.14 -1.22 19.18
N HIS A 286 -5.79 -2.27 19.72
CA HIS A 286 -5.20 -3.12 20.76
C HIS A 286 -3.95 -3.89 20.30
N LEU A 287 -3.72 -4.03 18.98
CA LEU A 287 -2.52 -4.65 18.42
C LEU A 287 -1.29 -3.73 18.44
N LEU A 288 -1.47 -2.46 18.78
CA LEU A 288 -0.45 -1.41 18.72
C LEU A 288 0.07 -1.04 20.11
N PRO A 289 1.32 -0.55 20.20
CA PRO A 289 1.79 0.17 21.39
C PRO A 289 0.83 1.29 21.78
N GLU A 290 0.59 1.45 23.09
CA GLU A 290 -0.41 2.37 23.62
C GLU A 290 -0.31 3.80 23.06
N PRO A 291 0.89 4.44 22.96
CA PRO A 291 0.97 5.82 22.53
C PRO A 291 0.52 6.10 21.08
N ILE A 292 0.51 5.07 20.23
CA ILE A 292 0.11 5.22 18.80
C ILE A 292 -1.30 4.70 18.50
N ARG A 293 -2.01 4.12 19.45
CA ARG A 293 -3.37 3.57 19.27
C ARG A 293 -4.37 4.61 18.78
N LYS A 294 -4.26 5.84 19.27
CA LYS A 294 -5.16 6.94 18.90
C LYS A 294 -5.17 7.25 17.40
N PHE A 295 -4.09 6.92 16.67
CA PHE A 295 -3.95 7.18 15.25
C PHE A 295 -4.69 6.16 14.36
N THR A 296 -5.35 5.15 14.91
CA THR A 296 -6.28 4.28 14.16
C THR A 296 -7.62 4.96 13.86
N GLN A 297 -7.88 6.13 14.44
CA GLN A 297 -9.11 6.90 14.26
C GLN A 297 -8.80 8.31 13.75
N SER A 298 -9.82 8.97 13.22
CA SER A 298 -9.70 10.38 12.81
C SER A 298 -9.34 11.26 13.99
N ILE A 299 -8.28 12.07 13.81
CA ILE A 299 -7.88 13.10 14.76
C ILE A 299 -8.25 14.43 14.12
N GLU A 300 -9.27 15.09 14.68
CA GLU A 300 -9.58 16.47 14.31
C GLU A 300 -8.57 17.38 15.02
N ASP A 301 -7.52 17.76 14.30
CA ASP A 301 -6.55 18.75 14.74
C ASP A 301 -6.37 19.79 13.64
N ALA A 302 -6.95 20.98 13.86
CA ALA A 302 -6.95 22.08 12.89
C ALA A 302 -5.55 22.66 12.61
N ASP A 303 -4.57 22.44 13.51
CA ASP A 303 -3.22 22.95 13.39
C ASP A 303 -2.25 21.91 12.76
N HIS A 304 -2.72 20.70 12.49
CA HIS A 304 -1.93 19.64 11.90
C HIS A 304 -1.72 19.87 10.40
N LEU A 305 -0.45 19.79 9.93
CA LEU A 305 -0.14 19.84 8.50
C LEU A 305 -0.46 18.52 7.78
N SER A 306 -0.61 17.43 8.51
CA SER A 306 -1.12 16.19 7.97
C SER A 306 -2.60 16.35 7.67
N PHE A 307 -3.07 15.69 6.61
CA PHE A 307 -4.49 15.51 6.44
C PHE A 307 -5.08 14.95 7.71
N VAL A 308 -6.24 15.42 8.11
CA VAL A 308 -7.04 14.81 9.16
C VAL A 308 -7.57 13.46 8.65
N GLN A 309 -6.67 12.58 8.29
CA GLN A 309 -6.95 11.20 7.94
C GLN A 309 -6.62 10.26 9.10
N GLY A 310 -6.73 10.79 10.31
CA GLY A 310 -6.76 9.89 11.45
C GLY A 310 -7.76 8.79 11.15
N GLY A 311 -7.32 7.57 10.99
CA GLY A 311 -8.11 6.53 10.37
C GLY A 311 -8.04 6.51 8.83
N GLY A 312 -7.20 7.33 8.20
CA GLY A 312 -6.90 7.26 6.78
C GLY A 312 -6.62 5.83 6.35
N HIS A 313 -7.17 5.42 5.24
CA HIS A 313 -7.11 4.03 4.78
C HIS A 313 -7.48 3.01 5.89
N GLY A 314 -8.65 3.20 6.53
CA GLY A 314 -9.14 2.27 7.54
C GLY A 314 -8.25 2.15 8.79
N GLY A 315 -7.50 3.19 9.16
CA GLY A 315 -6.63 3.20 10.35
C GLY A 315 -5.31 2.47 10.19
N SER A 316 -4.85 2.25 8.97
CA SER A 316 -3.66 1.44 8.64
C SER A 316 -2.32 2.09 9.00
N HIS A 317 -2.23 3.41 8.99
CA HIS A 317 -0.96 4.14 9.13
C HIS A 317 -0.15 3.75 10.38
N PRO A 318 -0.72 3.73 11.61
CA PRO A 318 0.05 3.33 12.79
C PRO A 318 0.46 1.86 12.76
N HIS A 319 -0.31 0.98 12.10
CA HIS A 319 0.08 -0.42 11.93
C HIS A 319 1.30 -0.57 11.02
N MET A 320 1.36 0.16 9.90
CA MET A 320 2.53 0.16 9.00
C MET A 320 3.77 0.72 9.68
N VAL A 321 3.63 1.84 10.38
CA VAL A 321 4.75 2.43 11.16
C VAL A 321 5.25 1.43 12.19
N ASN A 322 4.35 0.82 12.97
CA ASN A 322 4.72 -0.18 13.97
C ASN A 322 5.40 -1.40 13.36
N GLU A 323 4.91 -1.89 12.21
CA GLU A 323 5.54 -3.04 11.53
C GLU A 323 6.96 -2.74 11.12
N MET A 324 7.20 -1.61 10.44
CA MET A 324 8.56 -1.27 10.00
C MET A 324 9.51 -1.05 11.17
N VAL A 325 9.09 -0.29 12.19
CA VAL A 325 9.92 -0.02 13.37
C VAL A 325 10.21 -1.31 14.14
N SER A 326 9.20 -2.15 14.37
CA SER A 326 9.36 -3.45 15.05
C SER A 326 10.29 -4.38 14.27
N ALA A 327 10.14 -4.44 12.94
CA ALA A 327 11.01 -5.26 12.08
C ALA A 327 12.49 -4.85 12.22
N LEU A 328 12.77 -3.55 12.25
CA LEU A 328 14.13 -3.03 12.44
C LEU A 328 14.68 -3.33 13.84
N VAL A 329 13.87 -3.15 14.88
CA VAL A 329 14.27 -3.41 16.27
C VAL A 329 14.52 -4.90 16.53
N GLU A 330 13.74 -5.78 15.90
CA GLU A 330 13.79 -7.23 16.04
C GLU A 330 14.73 -7.91 15.04
N ASP A 331 15.28 -7.16 14.11
CA ASP A 331 16.12 -7.64 12.99
C ASP A 331 15.46 -8.77 12.18
N ARG A 332 14.20 -8.56 11.84
CA ARG A 332 13.43 -9.41 10.94
C ARG A 332 13.02 -8.67 9.67
N ASP A 333 12.58 -9.40 8.66
CA ASP A 333 11.98 -8.76 7.50
C ASP A 333 10.60 -8.18 7.86
N PRO A 334 10.28 -6.96 7.38
CA PRO A 334 8.94 -6.40 7.50
C PRO A 334 7.98 -7.08 6.53
N TRP A 335 6.69 -6.90 6.73
CA TRP A 335 5.68 -7.36 5.79
C TRP A 335 4.85 -6.17 5.27
N PRO A 336 4.67 -6.00 3.94
CA PRO A 336 5.28 -6.81 2.87
C PRO A 336 6.77 -6.46 2.66
N ASN A 337 7.61 -7.48 2.59
CA ASN A 337 9.04 -7.31 2.30
C ASN A 337 9.29 -7.07 0.80
N ALA A 338 10.55 -6.89 0.41
CA ALA A 338 10.92 -6.60 -0.97
C ALA A 338 10.37 -7.62 -2.00
N VAL A 339 10.41 -8.91 -1.68
CA VAL A 339 9.90 -9.96 -2.58
C VAL A 339 8.39 -9.90 -2.74
N THR A 340 7.67 -9.75 -1.64
CA THR A 340 6.21 -9.62 -1.64
C THR A 340 5.80 -8.35 -2.38
N SER A 341 6.46 -7.23 -2.09
CA SER A 341 6.21 -5.93 -2.71
C SER A 341 6.44 -5.94 -4.21
N ALA A 342 7.54 -6.58 -4.67
CA ALA A 342 7.85 -6.73 -6.07
C ALA A 342 6.80 -7.59 -6.80
N ASN A 343 6.39 -8.73 -6.23
CA ASN A 343 5.33 -9.55 -6.83
C ASN A 343 4.02 -8.76 -6.95
N TRP A 344 3.58 -8.08 -5.89
CA TRP A 344 2.35 -7.29 -5.92
C TRP A 344 2.41 -6.13 -6.93
N THR A 345 3.52 -5.42 -6.99
CA THR A 345 3.73 -4.33 -7.96
C THR A 345 3.73 -4.85 -9.40
N CYS A 346 4.46 -5.94 -9.66
CA CYS A 346 4.55 -6.52 -11.00
C CYS A 346 3.23 -7.11 -11.51
N VAL A 347 2.29 -7.49 -10.63
CA VAL A 347 0.94 -7.86 -11.05
C VAL A 347 0.31 -6.75 -11.89
N GLY A 348 0.36 -5.51 -11.42
CA GLY A 348 -0.22 -4.38 -12.15
C GLY A 348 0.48 -4.12 -13.48
N ILE A 349 1.81 -4.15 -13.51
CA ILE A 349 2.60 -3.95 -14.74
C ILE A 349 2.31 -5.05 -15.77
N CYS A 350 2.31 -6.32 -15.35
CA CYS A 350 1.99 -7.46 -16.22
C CYS A 350 0.52 -7.44 -16.67
N ALA A 351 -0.41 -6.97 -15.81
CA ALA A 351 -1.81 -6.81 -16.17
C ALA A 351 -1.98 -5.80 -17.30
N HIS A 352 -1.34 -4.64 -17.23
CA HIS A 352 -1.39 -3.68 -18.34
C HIS A 352 -0.79 -4.24 -19.62
N GLN A 353 0.35 -4.96 -19.55
CA GLN A 353 0.92 -5.65 -20.72
C GLN A 353 -0.05 -6.65 -21.34
N SER A 354 -0.79 -7.40 -20.52
CA SER A 354 -1.84 -8.31 -20.98
C SER A 354 -2.99 -7.56 -21.66
N ALA A 355 -3.45 -6.44 -21.09
CA ALA A 355 -4.52 -5.63 -21.66
C ALA A 355 -4.15 -5.08 -23.05
N LEU A 356 -2.92 -4.62 -23.23
CA LEU A 356 -2.41 -4.19 -24.53
C LEU A 356 -2.36 -5.29 -25.58
N LYS A 357 -2.27 -6.55 -25.15
CA LYS A 357 -2.25 -7.76 -26.00
C LYS A 357 -3.61 -8.47 -26.09
N GLY A 358 -4.69 -7.79 -25.70
CA GLY A 358 -6.05 -8.32 -25.82
C GLY A 358 -6.36 -9.48 -24.86
N GLY A 359 -5.74 -9.50 -23.68
CA GLY A 359 -6.00 -10.48 -22.63
C GLY A 359 -5.07 -11.70 -22.65
N GLU A 360 -3.98 -11.67 -23.41
CA GLU A 360 -2.98 -12.74 -23.38
C GLU A 360 -2.48 -12.96 -21.94
N ILE A 361 -2.24 -14.24 -21.60
CA ILE A 361 -1.66 -14.60 -20.32
C ILE A 361 -0.22 -14.08 -20.22
N VAL A 362 0.07 -13.30 -19.18
CA VAL A 362 1.41 -12.82 -18.86
C VAL A 362 1.85 -13.43 -17.54
N ARG A 363 2.99 -14.13 -17.55
CA ARG A 363 3.59 -14.70 -16.34
C ARG A 363 4.33 -13.64 -15.55
N LEU A 364 4.23 -13.74 -14.23
CA LEU A 364 4.94 -12.85 -13.31
C LEU A 364 6.43 -13.23 -13.25
N PRO A 365 7.34 -12.26 -13.10
CA PRO A 365 8.73 -12.54 -12.76
C PRO A 365 8.83 -13.21 -11.39
N GLU A 366 9.84 -14.07 -11.23
CA GLU A 366 10.10 -14.75 -9.97
C GLU A 366 11.07 -13.93 -9.11
N PHE A 367 10.69 -13.69 -7.86
CA PHE A 367 11.49 -12.97 -6.89
C PHE A 367 11.84 -13.86 -5.70
N THR A 368 13.11 -13.81 -5.24
CA THR A 368 13.58 -14.57 -4.09
C THR A 368 14.71 -13.85 -3.36
N LEU A 369 14.71 -13.91 -2.02
CA LEU A 369 15.80 -13.44 -1.16
C LEU A 369 16.83 -14.54 -0.83
N LYS A 370 16.62 -15.77 -1.28
CA LYS A 370 17.50 -16.91 -1.04
C LYS A 370 18.43 -17.19 -2.22
#